data_c4aed9f06b8d90f1942b04d727a86f96
#
_entry.id   c4aed9f06b8d90f1942b04d727a86f96
#
_cell.length_a   1.000
_cell.length_b   1.000
_cell.length_c   1.000
_cell.angle_alpha   90.00
_cell.angle_beta   90.00
_cell.angle_gamma   90.00
#
_symmetry.space_group_name_H-M   'P 1'
#
loop_
_entity.id
_entity.type
_entity.pdbx_description
1 polymer ?
#
loop_
_entity_poly.entity_id
_entity_poly.type
_entity_poly.pdbx_seq_one_letter_code
_entity_poly.pdbx_strand_id
1 'polypeptide(L)'
;NAVIASNALNRACGIVMNVKTGAILAMAVYPGYDLNDPWVLPEYYQIKLQNSGYATGSEEYSALARKYLLETGSNKALTETYIPGTTFKNGTSSMALEEGLSVVNSSVFCGGSKTVLGKCIHCHKRTGHGSLTFAEGIQHSCNVWFMTLGQALGVETFADYFKLFGYREKTGIDLPGEGMGVISSKMSELDLSIYAFGQNFTVTAIQHIRAVAAVANGGSLVTPYLVERMTDDEGNVVYQHETEVARTVISEETAETLNAIL
;
A
#
# COMPACT_ATOMS: atom_id res chain seq x y z
N ASN A 1 -6.90 -14.54 -12.88
CA ASN A 1 -7.48 -14.34 -14.23
C ASN A 1 -8.97 -14.05 -14.21
N ALA A 2 -9.80 -14.77 -13.38
CA ALA A 2 -11.25 -14.56 -13.33
C ALA A 2 -11.65 -13.12 -12.91
N VAL A 3 -10.98 -12.56 -11.87
CA VAL A 3 -11.23 -11.20 -11.40
C VAL A 3 -10.87 -10.17 -12.48
N ILE A 4 -9.78 -10.38 -13.21
CA ILE A 4 -9.33 -9.48 -14.28
C ILE A 4 -10.31 -9.52 -15.45
N ALA A 5 -10.72 -10.71 -15.87
CA ALA A 5 -11.68 -10.89 -16.96
C ALA A 5 -13.06 -10.29 -16.63
N SER A 6 -13.53 -10.42 -15.39
CA SER A 6 -14.85 -9.91 -14.97
C SER A 6 -14.90 -8.40 -14.80
N ASN A 7 -13.77 -7.73 -14.54
CA ASN A 7 -13.72 -6.30 -14.26
C ASN A 7 -13.02 -5.46 -15.32
N ALA A 8 -12.61 -6.05 -16.44
CA ALA A 8 -11.88 -5.38 -17.53
C ALA A 8 -10.68 -4.55 -17.02
N LEU A 9 -9.94 -5.08 -16.05
CA LEU A 9 -8.80 -4.39 -15.43
C LEU A 9 -7.62 -4.32 -16.39
N ASN A 10 -6.98 -3.16 -16.44
CA ASN A 10 -5.75 -2.97 -17.21
C ASN A 10 -4.51 -3.55 -16.51
N ARG A 11 -4.49 -3.50 -15.18
CA ARG A 11 -3.38 -3.93 -14.33
C ARG A 11 -3.90 -4.44 -12.99
N ALA A 12 -3.21 -5.44 -12.45
CA ALA A 12 -3.47 -5.94 -11.12
C ALA A 12 -2.19 -6.51 -10.50
N CYS A 13 -2.11 -6.50 -9.18
CA CYS A 13 -1.16 -7.30 -8.42
C CYS A 13 -1.83 -7.90 -7.19
N GLY A 14 -1.31 -9.02 -6.71
CA GLY A 14 -1.73 -9.66 -5.47
C GLY A 14 -0.50 -10.17 -4.73
N ILE A 15 -0.47 -9.95 -3.42
CA ILE A 15 0.59 -10.41 -2.52
C ILE A 15 -0.07 -11.13 -1.36
N VAL A 16 0.47 -12.27 -0.98
CA VAL A 16 0.13 -12.96 0.27
C VAL A 16 1.41 -13.06 1.09
N MET A 17 1.38 -12.52 2.30
CA MET A 17 2.53 -12.42 3.18
C MET A 17 2.20 -13.04 4.55
N ASN A 18 3.14 -13.80 5.10
CA ASN A 18 3.09 -14.19 6.50
C ASN A 18 3.47 -12.99 7.37
N VAL A 19 2.51 -12.48 8.14
CA VAL A 19 2.69 -11.26 8.94
C VAL A 19 3.75 -11.40 10.04
N LYS A 20 3.99 -12.63 10.53
CA LYS A 20 4.95 -12.90 11.62
C LYS A 20 6.40 -12.93 11.13
N THR A 21 6.62 -13.44 9.92
CA THR A 21 7.98 -13.68 9.42
C THR A 21 8.38 -12.75 8.28
N GLY A 22 7.42 -12.15 7.57
CA GLY A 22 7.68 -11.40 6.34
C GLY A 22 7.76 -12.28 5.09
N ALA A 23 7.62 -13.61 5.22
CA ALA A 23 7.67 -14.53 4.08
C ALA A 23 6.58 -14.19 3.05
N ILE A 24 6.96 -13.99 1.81
CA ILE A 24 6.02 -13.83 0.69
C ILE A 24 5.59 -15.21 0.22
N LEU A 25 4.36 -15.59 0.55
CA LEU A 25 3.79 -16.90 0.24
C LEU A 25 3.28 -16.96 -1.21
N ALA A 26 2.87 -15.83 -1.76
CA ALA A 26 2.48 -15.68 -3.15
C ALA A 26 2.62 -14.22 -3.59
N MET A 27 3.06 -14.02 -4.83
CA MET A 27 3.09 -12.73 -5.49
C MET A 27 2.71 -12.91 -6.97
N ALA A 28 1.69 -12.22 -7.41
CA ALA A 28 1.19 -12.28 -8.78
C ALA A 28 0.98 -10.87 -9.34
N VAL A 29 1.29 -10.69 -10.62
CA VAL A 29 1.09 -9.43 -11.34
C VAL A 29 0.38 -9.68 -12.67
N TYR A 30 -0.42 -8.71 -13.11
CA TYR A 30 -1.06 -8.72 -14.42
C TYR A 30 -0.90 -7.35 -15.12
N PRO A 31 -0.64 -7.29 -16.42
CA PRO A 31 -0.22 -8.40 -17.26
C PRO A 31 1.13 -8.96 -16.82
N GLY A 32 1.26 -10.28 -16.89
CA GLY A 32 2.51 -11.00 -16.75
C GLY A 32 3.09 -11.37 -18.12
N TYR A 33 4.16 -12.16 -18.13
CA TYR A 33 4.80 -12.66 -19.33
C TYR A 33 5.21 -14.13 -19.15
N ASP A 34 5.47 -14.82 -20.26
CA ASP A 34 6.02 -16.17 -20.20
C ASP A 34 7.52 -16.12 -19.90
N LEU A 35 7.94 -16.72 -18.79
CA LEU A 35 9.36 -16.77 -18.39
C LEU A 35 10.23 -17.57 -19.38
N ASN A 36 9.64 -18.49 -20.17
CA ASN A 36 10.35 -19.25 -21.20
C ASN A 36 10.51 -18.45 -22.50
N ASP A 37 9.69 -17.42 -22.69
CA ASP A 37 9.76 -16.54 -23.86
C ASP A 37 9.54 -15.06 -23.46
N PRO A 38 10.46 -14.48 -22.70
CA PRO A 38 10.29 -13.15 -22.08
C PRO A 38 10.28 -11.98 -23.08
N TRP A 39 10.63 -12.23 -24.34
CA TRP A 39 10.69 -11.23 -25.40
C TRP A 39 9.39 -11.15 -26.24
N VAL A 40 8.45 -12.08 -26.00
CA VAL A 40 7.15 -12.05 -26.64
C VAL A 40 6.16 -11.24 -25.79
N LEU A 41 5.57 -10.24 -26.40
CA LEU A 41 4.52 -9.45 -25.75
C LEU A 41 3.30 -10.34 -25.45
N PRO A 42 2.72 -10.27 -24.23
CA PRO A 42 1.44 -10.89 -23.93
C PRO A 42 0.34 -10.36 -24.85
N GLU A 43 -0.68 -11.20 -25.10
CA GLU A 43 -1.81 -10.88 -25.98
C GLU A 43 -2.42 -9.51 -25.70
N TYR A 44 -2.59 -9.15 -24.45
CA TYR A 44 -3.08 -7.83 -24.04
C TYR A 44 -2.29 -6.67 -24.66
N TYR A 45 -0.97 -6.73 -24.65
CA TYR A 45 -0.12 -5.69 -25.23
C TYR A 45 0.01 -5.82 -26.74
N GLN A 46 -0.09 -7.03 -27.30
CA GLN A 46 -0.13 -7.22 -28.74
C GLN A 46 -1.36 -6.51 -29.34
N ILE A 47 -2.54 -6.69 -28.75
CA ILE A 47 -3.79 -6.02 -29.18
C ILE A 47 -3.64 -4.49 -29.05
N LYS A 48 -3.09 -4.00 -27.94
CA LYS A 48 -2.82 -2.56 -27.76
C LYS A 48 -1.86 -1.99 -28.80
N LEU A 49 -0.82 -2.73 -29.15
CA LEU A 49 0.17 -2.34 -30.14
C LEU A 49 -0.44 -2.30 -31.55
N GLN A 50 -1.24 -3.32 -31.90
CA GLN A 50 -1.97 -3.36 -33.17
C GLN A 50 -2.94 -2.18 -33.32
N ASN A 51 -3.61 -1.80 -32.24
CA ASN A 51 -4.57 -0.70 -32.20
C ASN A 51 -3.93 0.69 -31.99
N SER A 52 -2.61 0.79 -32.01
CA SER A 52 -1.90 2.04 -31.74
C SER A 52 -2.00 3.08 -32.87
N GLY A 53 -2.38 2.63 -34.08
CA GLY A 53 -2.38 3.48 -35.29
C GLY A 53 -1.01 3.64 -35.94
N TYR A 54 0.05 3.12 -35.36
CA TYR A 54 1.40 3.15 -35.97
C TYR A 54 1.55 2.03 -37.01
N ALA A 55 2.26 2.31 -38.09
CA ALA A 55 2.58 1.30 -39.10
C ALA A 55 3.53 0.25 -38.54
N THR A 56 3.24 -1.04 -38.77
CA THR A 56 4.11 -2.13 -38.36
C THR A 56 5.52 -1.94 -38.95
N GLY A 57 6.55 -1.98 -38.11
CA GLY A 57 7.94 -1.77 -38.49
C GLY A 57 8.39 -0.29 -38.50
N SER A 58 7.50 0.65 -38.21
CA SER A 58 7.91 2.05 -37.99
C SER A 58 8.73 2.21 -36.70
N GLU A 59 9.43 3.31 -36.57
CA GLU A 59 10.20 3.64 -35.35
C GLU A 59 9.26 3.78 -34.15
N GLU A 60 8.13 4.44 -34.30
CA GLU A 60 7.11 4.62 -33.26
C GLU A 60 6.51 3.28 -32.81
N TYR A 61 6.21 2.37 -33.77
CA TYR A 61 5.72 1.03 -33.46
C TYR A 61 6.76 0.24 -32.63
N SER A 62 8.01 0.30 -33.05
CA SER A 62 9.12 -0.40 -32.40
C SER A 62 9.42 0.18 -31.01
N ALA A 63 9.34 1.49 -30.84
CA ALA A 63 9.51 2.17 -29.56
C ALA A 63 8.39 1.80 -28.59
N LEU A 64 7.12 1.76 -29.07
CA LEU A 64 5.97 1.38 -28.28
C LEU A 64 6.03 -0.11 -27.86
N ALA A 65 6.43 -1.00 -28.77
CA ALA A 65 6.63 -2.41 -28.47
C ALA A 65 7.69 -2.61 -27.38
N ARG A 66 8.80 -1.91 -27.46
CA ARG A 66 9.86 -1.93 -26.44
C ARG A 66 9.39 -1.41 -25.10
N LYS A 67 8.60 -0.32 -25.10
CA LYS A 67 7.97 0.21 -23.89
C LYS A 67 7.09 -0.85 -23.23
N TYR A 68 6.25 -1.55 -23.99
CA TYR A 68 5.36 -2.59 -23.48
C TYR A 68 6.14 -3.80 -22.93
N LEU A 69 7.26 -4.19 -23.55
CA LEU A 69 8.14 -5.23 -23.02
C LEU A 69 8.73 -4.83 -21.64
N LEU A 70 9.18 -3.61 -21.49
CA LEU A 70 9.68 -3.11 -20.22
C LEU A 70 8.58 -3.05 -19.15
N GLU A 71 7.38 -2.59 -19.50
CA GLU A 71 6.23 -2.57 -18.59
C GLU A 71 5.84 -3.99 -18.16
N THR A 72 5.90 -4.96 -19.07
CA THR A 72 5.54 -6.36 -18.79
C THR A 72 6.56 -7.03 -17.88
N GLY A 73 7.85 -6.80 -18.12
CA GLY A 73 8.95 -7.36 -17.35
C GLY A 73 9.09 -6.79 -15.93
N SER A 74 8.39 -5.69 -15.63
CA SER A 74 8.41 -5.08 -14.31
C SER A 74 7.51 -5.83 -13.33
N ASN A 75 8.03 -6.12 -12.13
CA ASN A 75 7.19 -6.60 -11.03
C ASN A 75 6.40 -5.44 -10.42
N LYS A 76 5.15 -5.31 -10.84
CA LYS A 76 4.26 -4.19 -10.47
C LYS A 76 4.03 -4.06 -8.96
N ALA A 77 4.11 -5.16 -8.23
CA ALA A 77 3.99 -5.17 -6.78
C ALA A 77 5.11 -4.39 -6.08
N LEU A 78 6.28 -4.31 -6.74
CA LEU A 78 7.49 -3.65 -6.23
C LEU A 78 7.74 -2.28 -6.86
N THR A 79 7.37 -2.10 -8.14
CA THR A 79 7.80 -0.95 -8.95
C THR A 79 6.72 0.10 -9.16
N GLU A 80 5.45 -0.32 -9.22
CA GLU A 80 4.35 0.62 -9.44
C GLU A 80 3.78 1.16 -8.14
N THR A 81 3.41 2.43 -8.17
CA THR A 81 2.82 3.11 -7.02
C THR A 81 1.34 3.38 -7.24
N TYR A 82 0.58 3.35 -6.16
CA TYR A 82 -0.84 3.64 -6.15
C TYR A 82 -1.25 4.39 -4.89
N ILE A 83 -2.40 5.02 -4.92
CA ILE A 83 -3.00 5.68 -3.76
C ILE A 83 -3.63 4.61 -2.87
N PRO A 84 -3.18 4.41 -1.61
CA PRO A 84 -3.63 3.28 -0.78
C PRO A 84 -5.10 3.36 -0.38
N GLY A 85 -5.67 4.57 -0.31
CA GLY A 85 -7.06 4.77 0.04
C GLY A 85 -7.40 4.26 1.45
N THR A 86 -8.58 3.67 1.56
CA THR A 86 -9.16 3.25 2.85
C THR A 86 -8.30 2.27 3.65
N THR A 87 -7.50 1.44 3.01
CA THR A 87 -6.63 0.48 3.71
C THR A 87 -5.55 1.15 4.57
N PHE A 88 -5.17 2.40 4.22
CA PHE A 88 -4.24 3.19 5.02
C PHE A 88 -4.84 3.66 6.36
N LYS A 89 -6.16 3.68 6.50
CA LYS A 89 -6.85 4.11 7.72
C LYS A 89 -6.48 3.28 8.94
N ASN A 90 -6.10 2.02 8.76
CA ASN A 90 -5.57 1.17 9.82
C ASN A 90 -4.31 1.78 10.45
N GLY A 91 -3.41 2.31 9.60
CA GLY A 91 -2.22 3.03 10.08
C GLY A 91 -2.59 4.29 10.88
N THR A 92 -3.49 5.13 10.35
CA THR A 92 -3.94 6.34 11.07
C THR A 92 -4.63 5.99 12.39
N SER A 93 -5.42 4.92 12.43
CA SER A 93 -6.06 4.44 13.66
C SER A 93 -5.04 3.98 14.68
N SER A 94 -4.02 3.21 14.28
CA SER A 94 -2.97 2.74 15.17
C SER A 94 -2.13 3.89 15.72
N MET A 95 -1.77 4.87 14.91
CA MET A 95 -1.08 6.09 15.35
C MET A 95 -1.87 6.82 16.45
N ALA A 96 -3.17 7.00 16.25
CA ALA A 96 -4.04 7.71 17.20
C ALA A 96 -4.21 6.96 18.53
N LEU A 97 -4.28 5.65 18.50
CA LEU A 97 -4.32 4.79 19.69
C LEU A 97 -2.98 4.84 20.43
N GLU A 98 -1.87 4.68 19.72
CA GLU A 98 -0.51 4.69 20.29
C GLU A 98 -0.20 5.99 21.00
N GLU A 99 -0.59 7.13 20.43
CA GLU A 99 -0.43 8.45 21.04
C GLU A 99 -1.46 8.73 22.15
N GLY A 100 -2.35 7.80 22.46
CA GLY A 100 -3.35 7.95 23.52
C GLY A 100 -4.28 9.16 23.31
N LEU A 101 -4.60 9.50 22.06
CA LEU A 101 -5.35 10.70 21.75
C LEU A 101 -6.76 10.66 22.36
N SER A 102 -7.16 11.70 23.07
CA SER A 102 -8.46 11.82 23.72
C SER A 102 -9.63 11.70 22.73
N VAL A 103 -9.43 12.05 21.47
CA VAL A 103 -10.44 11.93 20.41
C VAL A 103 -10.90 10.49 20.18
N VAL A 104 -10.05 9.49 20.48
CA VAL A 104 -10.38 8.06 20.38
C VAL A 104 -11.54 7.68 21.32
N ASN A 105 -11.62 8.33 22.47
CA ASN A 105 -12.67 8.11 23.48
C ASN A 105 -13.87 9.04 23.31
N SER A 106 -13.96 9.77 22.21
CA SER A 106 -15.03 10.73 21.92
C SER A 106 -15.88 10.31 20.72
N SER A 107 -16.97 11.03 20.48
CA SER A 107 -17.75 10.89 19.24
C SER A 107 -17.44 12.05 18.30
N VAL A 108 -17.28 11.74 17.01
CA VAL A 108 -17.09 12.75 15.95
C VAL A 108 -18.33 12.78 15.06
N PHE A 109 -18.88 13.96 14.85
CA PHE A 109 -20.03 14.16 13.96
C PHE A 109 -19.58 14.31 12.51
N CYS A 110 -20.14 13.47 11.63
CA CYS A 110 -19.93 13.53 10.19
C CYS A 110 -21.20 14.04 9.49
N GLY A 111 -21.18 15.30 9.08
CA GLY A 111 -22.23 15.92 8.24
C GLY A 111 -22.02 15.72 6.73
N GLY A 112 -21.17 14.80 6.30
CA GLY A 112 -20.88 14.52 4.87
C GLY A 112 -19.69 15.29 4.31
N SER A 113 -19.14 16.28 5.02
CA SER A 113 -17.92 17.00 4.66
C SER A 113 -17.29 17.66 5.88
N LYS A 114 -16.03 18.09 5.71
CA LYS A 114 -15.30 18.92 6.68
C LYS A 114 -14.50 19.97 5.93
N THR A 115 -14.54 21.21 6.41
CA THR A 115 -13.75 22.30 5.84
C THR A 115 -12.40 22.40 6.57
N VAL A 116 -11.31 22.35 5.80
CA VAL A 116 -9.94 22.49 6.29
C VAL A 116 -9.25 23.60 5.49
N LEU A 117 -8.75 24.63 6.17
CA LEU A 117 -8.10 25.78 5.52
C LEU A 117 -8.91 26.36 4.35
N GLY A 118 -10.23 26.49 4.50
CA GLY A 118 -11.14 27.01 3.48
C GLY A 118 -11.47 26.03 2.33
N LYS A 119 -10.92 24.81 2.34
CA LYS A 119 -11.24 23.74 1.37
C LYS A 119 -12.25 22.77 1.96
N CYS A 120 -13.36 22.57 1.26
CA CYS A 120 -14.37 21.58 1.64
C CYS A 120 -13.97 20.20 1.14
N ILE A 121 -13.69 19.26 2.05
CA ILE A 121 -13.34 17.88 1.77
C ILE A 121 -14.53 17.00 2.12
N HIS A 122 -14.92 16.16 1.18
CA HIS A 122 -16.13 15.36 1.33
C HIS A 122 -15.85 13.96 1.87
N CYS A 123 -16.78 13.48 2.70
CA CYS A 123 -16.89 12.05 2.98
C CYS A 123 -17.47 11.32 1.76
N HIS A 124 -17.19 10.01 1.62
CA HIS A 124 -17.82 9.19 0.58
C HIS A 124 -19.35 9.16 0.74
N LYS A 125 -19.87 9.18 1.96
CA LYS A 125 -21.29 9.38 2.26
C LYS A 125 -21.60 10.88 2.37
N ARG A 126 -22.08 11.45 1.29
CA ARG A 126 -22.35 12.90 1.18
C ARG A 126 -23.41 13.41 2.15
N THR A 127 -24.36 12.55 2.55
CA THR A 127 -25.40 12.87 3.54
C THR A 127 -24.89 12.80 4.98
N GLY A 128 -23.64 12.40 5.19
CA GLY A 128 -23.05 12.22 6.50
C GLY A 128 -23.40 10.89 7.17
N HIS A 129 -22.63 10.56 8.19
CA HIS A 129 -22.83 9.35 9.02
C HIS A 129 -23.50 9.68 10.36
N GLY A 130 -23.62 10.95 10.72
CA GLY A 130 -24.01 11.35 12.08
C GLY A 130 -22.84 11.27 13.06
N SER A 131 -23.14 11.12 14.35
CA SER A 131 -22.13 10.93 15.38
C SER A 131 -21.63 9.49 15.39
N LEU A 132 -20.32 9.31 15.34
CA LEU A 132 -19.65 8.02 15.31
C LEU A 132 -18.61 7.94 16.43
N THR A 133 -18.57 6.80 17.11
CA THR A 133 -17.47 6.39 17.98
C THR A 133 -16.23 6.04 17.13
N PHE A 134 -15.10 5.74 17.76
CA PHE A 134 -13.86 5.32 17.06
C PHE A 134 -14.09 4.05 16.23
N ALA A 135 -14.66 3.00 16.84
CA ALA A 135 -14.93 1.75 16.15
C ALA A 135 -15.91 1.94 14.97
N GLU A 136 -16.98 2.72 15.15
CA GLU A 136 -17.93 3.04 14.07
C GLU A 136 -17.27 3.90 12.97
N GLY A 137 -16.35 4.80 13.32
CA GLY A 137 -15.56 5.57 12.38
C GLY A 137 -14.73 4.69 11.45
N ILE A 138 -14.11 3.64 11.99
CA ILE A 138 -13.38 2.60 11.25
C ILE A 138 -14.35 1.78 10.41
N GLN A 139 -15.39 1.20 11.01
CA GLN A 139 -16.37 0.35 10.36
C GLN A 139 -17.07 1.02 9.18
N HIS A 140 -17.45 2.28 9.34
CA HIS A 140 -18.06 3.08 8.28
C HIS A 140 -17.03 3.74 7.36
N SER A 141 -15.74 3.55 7.59
CA SER A 141 -14.66 4.16 6.80
C SER A 141 -14.84 5.68 6.62
N CYS A 142 -15.26 6.39 7.66
CA CYS A 142 -15.67 7.78 7.60
C CYS A 142 -14.51 8.74 7.40
N ASN A 143 -14.40 9.38 6.23
CA ASN A 143 -13.30 10.33 5.96
C ASN A 143 -13.26 11.49 6.95
N VAL A 144 -14.41 12.02 7.39
CA VAL A 144 -14.47 13.11 8.37
C VAL A 144 -13.87 12.67 9.71
N TRP A 145 -14.12 11.44 10.13
CA TRP A 145 -13.53 10.86 11.33
C TRP A 145 -12.00 10.83 11.21
N PHE A 146 -11.48 10.29 10.09
CA PHE A 146 -10.03 10.19 9.85
C PHE A 146 -9.34 11.53 9.67
N MET A 147 -9.99 12.51 9.04
CA MET A 147 -9.49 13.91 9.05
C MET A 147 -9.34 14.45 10.46
N THR A 148 -10.28 14.13 11.35
CA THR A 148 -10.21 14.57 12.75
C THR A 148 -9.09 13.90 13.51
N LEU A 149 -8.86 12.58 13.29
CA LEU A 149 -7.70 11.87 13.84
C LEU A 149 -6.38 12.48 13.37
N GLY A 150 -6.24 12.67 12.05
CA GLY A 150 -5.03 13.27 11.49
C GLY A 150 -4.72 14.65 12.05
N GLN A 151 -5.74 15.51 12.18
CA GLN A 151 -5.58 16.83 12.78
C GLN A 151 -5.18 16.76 14.27
N ALA A 152 -5.71 15.78 15.01
CA ALA A 152 -5.36 15.57 16.41
C ALA A 152 -3.92 15.06 16.58
N LEU A 153 -3.42 14.23 15.64
CA LEU A 153 -2.03 13.77 15.59
C LEU A 153 -1.05 14.92 15.33
N GLY A 154 -1.42 15.83 14.43
CA GLY A 154 -0.54 16.89 13.97
C GLY A 154 0.47 16.40 12.90
N VAL A 155 1.04 17.39 12.19
CA VAL A 155 1.89 17.15 11.02
C VAL A 155 3.18 16.39 11.37
N GLU A 156 3.85 16.80 12.45
CA GLU A 156 5.15 16.22 12.85
C GLU A 156 5.00 14.77 13.26
N THR A 157 4.11 14.46 14.19
CA THR A 157 3.84 13.10 14.66
C THR A 157 3.42 12.19 13.50
N PHE A 158 2.50 12.65 12.65
CA PHE A 158 2.06 11.89 11.50
C PHE A 158 3.21 11.60 10.51
N ALA A 159 4.08 12.60 10.26
CA ALA A 159 5.24 12.42 9.37
C ALA A 159 6.27 11.44 9.94
N ASP A 160 6.44 11.39 11.26
CA ASP A 160 7.34 10.44 11.92
C ASP A 160 6.80 9.01 11.83
N TYR A 161 5.49 8.81 11.99
CA TYR A 161 4.88 7.49 11.75
C TYR A 161 4.98 7.02 10.30
N PHE A 162 4.95 7.93 9.29
CA PHE A 162 5.24 7.54 7.92
C PHE A 162 6.63 6.90 7.77
N LYS A 163 7.63 7.41 8.49
CA LYS A 163 8.97 6.80 8.52
C LYS A 163 8.95 5.49 9.30
N LEU A 164 8.30 5.46 10.48
CA LEU A 164 8.22 4.26 11.32
C LEU A 164 7.56 3.10 10.57
N PHE A 165 6.47 3.33 9.85
CA PHE A 165 5.80 2.32 9.04
C PHE A 165 6.53 1.99 7.72
N GLY A 166 7.67 2.60 7.44
CA GLY A 166 8.51 2.29 6.29
C GLY A 166 8.04 2.86 4.96
N TYR A 167 7.12 3.84 4.95
CA TYR A 167 6.61 4.44 3.70
C TYR A 167 7.60 5.39 3.01
N ARG A 168 8.70 5.76 3.67
CA ARG A 168 9.75 6.62 3.12
C ARG A 168 11.05 5.89 2.83
N GLU A 169 11.01 4.57 2.75
CA GLU A 169 12.16 3.72 2.46
C GLU A 169 11.75 2.51 1.62
N LYS A 170 12.74 1.84 1.04
CA LYS A 170 12.55 0.51 0.45
C LYS A 170 12.32 -0.51 1.55
N THR A 171 11.58 -1.57 1.26
CA THR A 171 11.28 -2.61 2.24
C THR A 171 12.49 -3.51 2.53
N GLY A 172 13.44 -3.56 1.61
CA GLY A 172 14.59 -4.45 1.68
C GLY A 172 14.30 -5.89 1.24
N ILE A 173 13.17 -6.11 0.55
CA ILE A 173 12.87 -7.43 -0.03
C ILE A 173 14.02 -7.91 -0.93
N ASP A 174 14.30 -9.21 -0.91
CA ASP A 174 15.35 -9.89 -1.66
C ASP A 174 15.09 -10.00 -3.18
N LEU A 175 14.43 -8.99 -3.75
CA LEU A 175 14.16 -8.85 -5.17
C LEU A 175 14.72 -7.54 -5.75
N PRO A 176 15.23 -7.56 -6.98
CA PRO A 176 15.75 -6.36 -7.63
C PRO A 176 14.63 -5.42 -8.08
N GLY A 177 14.96 -4.14 -8.26
CA GLY A 177 14.08 -3.16 -8.88
C GLY A 177 13.01 -2.56 -7.98
N GLU A 178 13.13 -2.70 -6.65
CA GLU A 178 12.18 -2.11 -5.72
C GLU A 178 12.13 -0.58 -5.85
N GLY A 179 10.91 -0.07 -6.08
CA GLY A 179 10.58 1.34 -6.09
C GLY A 179 10.15 1.86 -4.72
N MET A 180 9.79 3.12 -4.68
CA MET A 180 9.22 3.77 -3.49
C MET A 180 8.01 4.61 -3.88
N GLY A 181 7.07 4.75 -2.96
CA GLY A 181 5.98 5.70 -3.06
C GLY A 181 6.44 7.16 -3.03
N VAL A 182 5.56 8.05 -3.45
CA VAL A 182 5.79 9.49 -3.44
C VAL A 182 4.99 10.14 -2.33
N ILE A 183 5.71 10.71 -1.38
CA ILE A 183 5.15 11.38 -0.20
C ILE A 183 5.84 12.75 -0.07
N SER A 184 5.06 13.83 0.04
CA SER A 184 5.61 15.17 0.20
C SER A 184 6.55 15.25 1.42
N SER A 185 7.70 15.88 1.23
CA SER A 185 8.63 16.19 2.32
C SER A 185 8.12 17.32 3.21
N LYS A 186 7.22 18.17 2.67
CA LYS A 186 6.57 19.26 3.38
C LYS A 186 5.07 19.01 3.37
N MET A 187 4.55 18.51 4.49
CA MET A 187 3.14 18.24 4.69
C MET A 187 2.48 19.49 5.29
N SER A 188 1.42 19.99 4.66
CA SER A 188 0.55 21.01 5.23
C SER A 188 -0.56 20.37 6.08
N GLU A 189 -1.29 21.15 6.88
CA GLU A 189 -2.49 20.68 7.58
C GLU A 189 -3.57 20.15 6.62
N LEU A 190 -3.65 20.71 5.42
CA LEU A 190 -4.55 20.23 4.38
C LEU A 190 -4.11 18.86 3.87
N ASP A 191 -2.82 18.70 3.58
CA ASP A 191 -2.25 17.42 3.17
C ASP A 191 -2.45 16.36 4.25
N LEU A 192 -2.15 16.69 5.51
CA LEU A 192 -2.37 15.82 6.66
C LEU A 192 -3.80 15.30 6.73
N SER A 193 -4.79 16.22 6.58
CA SER A 193 -6.20 15.86 6.62
C SER A 193 -6.58 14.87 5.50
N ILE A 194 -5.96 14.99 4.33
CA ILE A 194 -6.20 14.11 3.18
C ILE A 194 -5.40 12.80 3.30
N TYR A 195 -4.18 12.88 3.78
CA TYR A 195 -3.32 11.70 4.03
C TYR A 195 -3.94 10.78 5.08
N ALA A 196 -4.57 11.33 6.12
CA ALA A 196 -5.16 10.56 7.20
C ALA A 196 -6.23 9.54 6.74
N PHE A 197 -6.85 9.74 5.59
CA PHE A 197 -7.75 8.75 4.99
C PHE A 197 -7.18 8.08 3.72
N GLY A 198 -5.86 8.18 3.51
CA GLY A 198 -5.11 7.41 2.51
C GLY A 198 -5.11 8.02 1.12
N GLN A 199 -5.22 9.34 0.96
CA GLN A 199 -5.24 10.02 -0.33
C GLN A 199 -4.10 11.04 -0.46
N ASN A 200 -3.83 11.50 -1.68
CA ASN A 200 -2.83 12.51 -2.02
C ASN A 200 -1.35 12.09 -1.81
N PHE A 201 -1.08 10.81 -1.66
CA PHE A 201 0.25 10.22 -1.69
C PHE A 201 0.19 8.84 -2.34
N THR A 202 1.34 8.30 -2.72
CA THR A 202 1.40 6.97 -3.33
C THR A 202 2.38 6.07 -2.59
N VAL A 203 2.12 4.77 -2.65
CA VAL A 203 2.94 3.70 -2.06
C VAL A 203 3.08 2.55 -3.05
N THR A 204 4.11 1.71 -2.92
CA THR A 204 4.12 0.43 -3.61
C THR A 204 3.28 -0.60 -2.85
N ALA A 205 2.83 -1.65 -3.53
CA ALA A 205 2.03 -2.69 -2.88
C ALA A 205 2.83 -3.41 -1.78
N ILE A 206 4.13 -3.64 -2.00
CA ILE A 206 4.98 -4.27 -0.99
C ILE A 206 5.20 -3.37 0.25
N GLN A 207 5.38 -2.05 0.08
CA GLN A 207 5.44 -1.12 1.21
C GLN A 207 4.15 -1.16 2.01
N HIS A 208 3.01 -1.16 1.33
CA HIS A 208 1.72 -1.07 2.00
C HIS A 208 1.35 -2.35 2.75
N ILE A 209 1.55 -3.53 2.15
CA ILE A 209 1.29 -4.80 2.84
C ILE A 209 2.21 -4.98 4.06
N ARG A 210 3.49 -4.57 3.96
CA ARG A 210 4.44 -4.58 5.07
C ARG A 210 3.95 -3.73 6.25
N ALA A 211 3.48 -2.51 5.97
CA ALA A 211 2.97 -1.60 6.98
C ALA A 211 1.67 -2.11 7.64
N VAL A 212 0.74 -2.66 6.86
CA VAL A 212 -0.50 -3.26 7.39
C VAL A 212 -0.17 -4.52 8.20
N ALA A 213 0.79 -5.33 7.75
CA ALA A 213 1.24 -6.51 8.47
C ALA A 213 1.83 -6.17 9.86
N ALA A 214 2.49 -5.02 10.00
CA ALA A 214 3.01 -4.60 11.30
C ALA A 214 1.89 -4.40 12.32
N VAL A 215 0.74 -3.86 11.92
CA VAL A 215 -0.44 -3.74 12.81
C VAL A 215 -0.95 -5.13 13.19
N ALA A 216 -1.09 -6.05 12.22
CA ALA A 216 -1.55 -7.42 12.47
C ALA A 216 -0.53 -8.28 13.24
N ASN A 217 0.73 -7.86 13.31
CA ASN A 217 1.85 -8.59 13.92
C ASN A 217 2.28 -8.03 15.30
N GLY A 218 1.38 -7.41 16.06
CA GLY A 218 1.72 -6.87 17.38
C GLY A 218 2.67 -5.67 17.30
N GLY A 219 2.62 -4.89 16.22
CA GLY A 219 3.43 -3.68 16.03
C GLY A 219 4.82 -3.87 15.42
N SER A 220 5.23 -5.10 15.12
CA SER A 220 6.56 -5.41 14.58
C SER A 220 6.61 -5.29 13.07
N LEU A 221 7.43 -4.36 12.55
CA LEU A 221 7.69 -4.19 11.12
C LEU A 221 8.79 -5.16 10.67
N VAL A 222 8.41 -6.21 9.95
CA VAL A 222 9.34 -7.24 9.45
C VAL A 222 9.85 -6.92 8.04
N THR A 223 11.05 -7.40 7.70
CA THR A 223 11.59 -7.33 6.34
C THR A 223 10.96 -8.44 5.50
N PRO A 224 10.29 -8.13 4.36
CA PRO A 224 9.73 -9.16 3.49
C PRO A 224 10.82 -9.91 2.73
N TYR A 225 10.59 -11.21 2.46
CA TYR A 225 11.53 -12.05 1.71
C TYR A 225 10.82 -13.14 0.91
N LEU A 226 11.49 -13.65 -0.14
CA LEU A 226 11.05 -14.80 -0.96
C LEU A 226 11.95 -16.01 -0.76
N VAL A 227 13.27 -15.80 -0.62
CA VAL A 227 14.22 -16.91 -0.53
C VAL A 227 14.32 -17.37 0.91
N GLU A 228 13.67 -18.47 1.21
CA GLU A 228 13.69 -19.07 2.55
C GLU A 228 15.00 -19.85 2.78
N ARG A 229 15.47 -20.60 1.75
CA ARG A 229 16.62 -21.48 1.89
C ARG A 229 17.32 -21.69 0.53
N MET A 230 18.64 -21.82 0.57
CA MET A 230 19.45 -22.31 -0.55
C MET A 230 20.21 -23.55 -0.12
N THR A 231 20.33 -24.52 -1.04
CA THR A 231 21.11 -25.72 -0.82
C THR A 231 22.14 -25.87 -1.94
N ASP A 232 23.28 -26.54 -1.66
CA ASP A 232 24.22 -26.98 -2.65
C ASP A 232 23.71 -28.24 -3.40
N ASP A 233 24.51 -28.77 -4.34
CA ASP A 233 24.14 -29.92 -5.14
C ASP A 233 24.08 -31.21 -4.30
N GLU A 234 24.75 -31.26 -3.15
CA GLU A 234 24.73 -32.37 -2.18
C GLU A 234 23.55 -32.27 -1.21
N GLY A 235 22.78 -31.17 -1.26
CA GLY A 235 21.61 -30.93 -0.41
C GLY A 235 21.91 -30.27 0.95
N ASN A 236 23.17 -29.85 1.18
CA ASN A 236 23.50 -29.12 2.39
C ASN A 236 22.96 -27.70 2.33
N VAL A 237 22.44 -27.19 3.43
CA VAL A 237 21.93 -25.82 3.52
C VAL A 237 23.10 -24.84 3.53
N VAL A 238 23.20 -23.99 2.50
CA VAL A 238 24.22 -22.93 2.38
C VAL A 238 23.69 -21.55 2.77
N TYR A 239 22.37 -21.39 2.78
CA TYR A 239 21.67 -20.20 3.27
C TYR A 239 20.33 -20.61 3.89
N GLN A 240 20.00 -20.00 5.01
CA GLN A 240 18.69 -20.07 5.65
C GLN A 240 18.30 -18.67 6.09
N HIS A 241 17.13 -18.21 5.65
CA HIS A 241 16.62 -16.93 6.07
C HIS A 241 16.22 -16.96 7.56
N GLU A 242 16.57 -15.93 8.28
CA GLU A 242 16.10 -15.68 9.64
C GLU A 242 15.16 -14.46 9.61
N THR A 243 14.05 -14.54 10.35
CA THR A 243 13.10 -13.43 10.43
C THR A 243 13.77 -12.15 10.93
N GLU A 244 13.74 -11.12 10.11
CA GLU A 244 14.30 -9.81 10.45
C GLU A 244 13.20 -8.84 10.86
N VAL A 245 13.21 -8.43 12.13
CA VAL A 245 12.38 -7.33 12.64
C VAL A 245 13.16 -6.03 12.48
N ALA A 246 12.74 -5.21 11.51
CA ALA A 246 13.40 -3.92 11.25
C ALA A 246 13.21 -2.94 12.42
N ARG A 247 12.00 -2.91 13.01
CA ARG A 247 11.68 -2.12 14.20
C ARG A 247 10.26 -2.41 14.71
N THR A 248 9.96 -1.93 15.92
CA THR A 248 8.59 -1.82 16.46
C THR A 248 8.04 -0.44 16.06
N VAL A 249 6.82 -0.41 15.52
CA VAL A 249 6.15 0.81 15.04
C VAL A 249 5.02 1.27 15.94
N ILE A 250 4.37 0.35 16.65
CA ILE A 250 3.34 0.57 17.66
C ILE A 250 3.50 -0.50 18.74
N SER A 251 2.93 -0.28 19.91
CA SER A 251 2.90 -1.26 21.01
C SER A 251 2.01 -2.46 20.66
N GLU A 252 2.25 -3.59 21.34
CA GLU A 252 1.41 -4.78 21.23
C GLU A 252 -0.02 -4.49 21.69
N GLU A 253 -0.19 -3.71 22.76
CA GLU A 253 -1.49 -3.28 23.28
C GLU A 253 -2.30 -2.49 22.25
N THR A 254 -1.66 -1.55 21.54
CA THR A 254 -2.30 -0.80 20.44
C THR A 254 -2.70 -1.73 19.29
N ALA A 255 -1.80 -2.66 18.91
CA ALA A 255 -2.07 -3.62 17.86
C ALA A 255 -3.23 -4.55 18.22
N GLU A 256 -3.26 -5.10 19.41
CA GLU A 256 -4.36 -5.95 19.92
C GLU A 256 -5.68 -5.20 19.95
N THR A 257 -5.70 -3.97 20.49
CA THR A 257 -6.89 -3.12 20.55
C THR A 257 -7.47 -2.87 19.16
N LEU A 258 -6.60 -2.53 18.20
CA LEU A 258 -7.06 -2.26 16.83
C LEU A 258 -7.52 -3.54 16.12
N ASN A 259 -6.79 -4.65 16.28
CA ASN A 259 -7.16 -5.93 15.67
C ASN A 259 -8.51 -6.46 16.20
N ALA A 260 -8.89 -6.12 17.44
CA ALA A 260 -10.19 -6.48 18.00
C ALA A 260 -11.35 -5.65 17.38
N ILE A 261 -11.06 -4.50 16.76
CA ILE A 261 -12.05 -3.63 16.11
C ILE A 261 -12.20 -3.98 14.61
N LEU A 262 -11.12 -4.44 13.96
CA LEU A 262 -11.06 -4.76 12.54
C LEU A 262 -11.70 -6.11 12.24
#